data_1bc4a11474f62a1e1a9a9cb2de9d0773
#
_entry.id   1bc4a11474f62a1e1a9a9cb2de9d0773
#
_cell.length_a   1.000
_cell.length_b   1.000
_cell.length_c   1.000
_cell.angle_alpha   90.00
_cell.angle_beta   90.00
_cell.angle_gamma   90.00
#
_symmetry.space_group_name_H-M   'P 1'
#
loop_
_entity.id
_entity.type
_entity.pdbx_description
1 polymer ?
#
loop_
_entity_poly.entity_id
_entity_poly.type
_entity_poly.pdbx_seq_one_letter_code
_entity_poly.pdbx_strand_id
1 'polypeptide(L)'
;NIEALPYKDKKRHLWIFSLLLPMLPLMGIFLFSRTQSEWSLYLPLLMSYGVIPLADWLIGTDETNPPEEIVPQLDSDPYYRWLTYLTVPLHFIVLTIMCHFISTHNLDWSSIIVTAVVAGGYSGLGINTAHELGHKKTKHEQFLAKITLAVPGYGHFCVEHNRGHHVLVATPEDPASSRMGESIYSFALREIPETCVRAWSLEKARLATQGRSTWSLENVILQSY
;
A
#
# COMPACT_ATOMS: atom_id res chain seq x y z
N ASN A 1 -40.05 -6.39 15.24
CA ASN A 1 -38.59 -6.46 15.24
C ASN A 1 -38.20 -7.80 14.65
N ILE A 2 -37.88 -7.83 13.36
CA ILE A 2 -37.21 -8.97 12.75
C ILE A 2 -35.73 -8.78 13.16
N GLU A 3 -35.27 -9.55 14.14
CA GLU A 3 -33.83 -9.65 14.41
C GLU A 3 -33.17 -10.19 13.13
N ALA A 4 -32.49 -9.31 12.42
CA ALA A 4 -31.70 -9.72 11.26
C ALA A 4 -30.67 -10.75 11.74
N LEU A 5 -30.73 -11.96 11.18
CA LEU A 5 -29.74 -13.00 11.45
C LEU A 5 -28.34 -12.42 11.23
N PRO A 6 -27.39 -12.65 12.15
CA PRO A 6 -26.05 -12.10 12.01
C PRO A 6 -25.44 -12.55 10.69
N TYR A 7 -25.02 -11.59 9.86
CA TYR A 7 -24.33 -11.87 8.62
C TYR A 7 -23.06 -12.68 8.91
N LYS A 8 -22.89 -13.79 8.20
CA LYS A 8 -21.69 -14.61 8.29
C LYS A 8 -20.92 -14.52 6.98
N ASP A 9 -19.75 -13.89 7.02
CA ASP A 9 -18.84 -13.85 5.87
C ASP A 9 -18.30 -15.26 5.59
N LYS A 10 -18.76 -15.86 4.50
CA LYS A 10 -18.33 -17.19 4.05
C LYS A 10 -16.88 -17.23 3.59
N LYS A 11 -16.33 -16.07 3.20
CA LYS A 11 -14.96 -15.91 2.69
C LYS A 11 -13.98 -15.44 3.77
N ARG A 12 -14.43 -15.31 5.02
CA ARG A 12 -13.62 -14.80 6.14
C ARG A 12 -12.21 -15.39 6.19
N HIS A 13 -12.08 -16.71 6.01
CA HIS A 13 -10.80 -17.42 6.06
C HIS A 13 -9.88 -17.09 4.87
N LEU A 14 -10.42 -16.64 3.74
CA LEU A 14 -9.62 -16.29 2.56
C LEU A 14 -8.85 -14.98 2.76
N TRP A 15 -9.34 -14.10 3.62
CA TRP A 15 -8.66 -12.82 3.88
C TRP A 15 -7.28 -12.99 4.51
N ILE A 16 -6.96 -14.15 5.12
CA ILE A 16 -5.62 -14.44 5.62
C ILE A 16 -4.56 -14.45 4.48
N PHE A 17 -4.96 -14.73 3.25
CA PHE A 17 -4.08 -14.69 2.09
C PHE A 17 -3.56 -13.29 1.78
N SER A 18 -4.23 -12.24 2.29
CA SER A 18 -3.73 -10.86 2.19
C SER A 18 -2.36 -10.69 2.85
N LEU A 19 -2.05 -11.49 3.87
CA LEU A 19 -0.74 -11.49 4.54
C LEU A 19 0.35 -12.16 3.70
N LEU A 20 -0.01 -13.05 2.77
CA LEU A 20 0.96 -13.75 1.92
C LEU A 20 1.42 -12.86 0.76
N LEU A 21 0.58 -11.95 0.29
CA LEU A 21 0.90 -11.10 -0.85
C LEU A 21 2.17 -10.26 -0.64
N PRO A 22 2.34 -9.49 0.45
CA PRO A 22 3.58 -8.76 0.70
C PRO A 22 4.80 -9.67 0.93
N MET A 23 4.60 -10.97 1.20
CA MET A 23 5.67 -11.94 1.40
C MET A 23 6.15 -12.62 0.12
N LEU A 24 5.47 -12.46 -1.00
CA LEU A 24 5.86 -13.09 -2.28
C LEU A 24 7.33 -12.81 -2.69
N PRO A 25 7.94 -11.65 -2.42
CA PRO A 25 9.36 -11.44 -2.68
C PRO A 25 10.27 -12.47 -2.02
N LEU A 26 9.92 -12.94 -0.81
CA LEU A 26 10.71 -13.92 -0.09
C LEU A 26 10.75 -15.29 -0.78
N MET A 27 9.75 -15.59 -1.62
CA MET A 27 9.73 -16.83 -2.42
C MET A 27 10.88 -16.85 -3.44
N GLY A 28 11.17 -15.71 -4.08
CA GLY A 28 12.31 -15.57 -4.98
C GLY A 28 13.63 -15.81 -4.27
N ILE A 29 13.82 -15.18 -3.09
CA ILE A 29 15.02 -15.37 -2.26
C ILE A 29 15.12 -16.81 -1.77
N PHE A 30 14.03 -17.41 -1.31
CA PHE A 30 14.01 -18.80 -0.87
C PHE A 30 14.43 -19.75 -2.00
N LEU A 31 13.87 -19.56 -3.19
CA LEU A 31 14.23 -20.40 -4.34
C LEU A 31 15.69 -20.19 -4.77
N PHE A 32 16.17 -18.93 -4.74
CA PHE A 32 17.59 -18.64 -4.96
C PHE A 32 18.48 -19.39 -3.98
N SER A 33 18.14 -19.43 -2.70
CA SER A 33 18.94 -20.14 -1.69
C SER A 33 19.05 -21.65 -1.95
N ARG A 34 18.08 -22.23 -2.67
CA ARG A 34 18.03 -23.66 -3.02
C ARG A 34 18.70 -23.97 -4.34
N THR A 35 18.60 -23.09 -5.32
CA THR A 35 19.02 -23.36 -6.70
C THR A 35 20.30 -22.63 -7.10
N GLN A 36 20.68 -21.59 -6.36
CA GLN A 36 21.74 -20.63 -6.71
C GLN A 36 21.51 -19.96 -8.09
N SER A 37 20.28 -20.01 -8.58
CA SER A 37 19.88 -19.44 -9.87
C SER A 37 19.27 -18.05 -9.67
N GLU A 38 19.87 -17.04 -10.26
CA GLU A 38 19.38 -15.66 -10.20
C GLU A 38 18.03 -15.48 -10.92
N TRP A 39 17.66 -16.39 -11.83
CA TRP A 39 16.33 -16.41 -12.45
C TRP A 39 15.19 -16.55 -11.45
N SER A 40 15.44 -17.15 -10.28
CA SER A 40 14.44 -17.27 -9.21
C SER A 40 14.00 -15.91 -8.65
N LEU A 41 14.83 -14.86 -8.75
CA LEU A 41 14.53 -13.51 -8.30
C LEU A 41 13.47 -12.81 -9.17
N TYR A 42 13.22 -13.30 -10.39
CA TYR A 42 12.16 -12.83 -11.29
C TYR A 42 10.79 -13.44 -10.97
N LEU A 43 10.76 -14.50 -10.16
CA LEU A 43 9.53 -15.22 -9.85
C LEU A 43 8.41 -14.34 -9.26
N PRO A 44 8.67 -13.38 -8.33
CA PRO A 44 7.62 -12.50 -7.84
C PRO A 44 6.95 -11.67 -8.94
N LEU A 45 7.70 -11.21 -9.95
CA LEU A 45 7.13 -10.50 -11.09
C LEU A 45 6.29 -11.43 -11.97
N LEU A 46 6.78 -12.65 -12.23
CA LEU A 46 6.00 -13.65 -12.96
C LEU A 46 4.69 -13.99 -12.25
N MET A 47 4.73 -14.10 -10.92
CA MET A 47 3.52 -14.31 -10.12
C MET A 47 2.55 -13.14 -10.26
N SER A 48 3.00 -11.89 -10.09
CA SER A 48 2.14 -10.71 -10.08
C SER A 48 1.58 -10.36 -11.46
N TYR A 49 2.38 -10.47 -12.52
CA TYR A 49 2.02 -10.02 -13.87
C TYR A 49 1.67 -11.17 -14.84
N GLY A 50 1.87 -12.42 -14.43
CA GLY A 50 1.54 -13.59 -15.23
C GLY A 50 0.52 -14.50 -14.54
N VAL A 51 0.92 -15.14 -13.45
CA VAL A 51 0.11 -16.18 -12.80
C VAL A 51 -1.17 -15.62 -12.18
N ILE A 52 -1.09 -14.53 -11.43
CA ILE A 52 -2.27 -13.93 -10.78
C ILE A 52 -3.28 -13.43 -11.82
N PRO A 53 -2.92 -12.63 -12.84
CA PRO A 53 -3.87 -12.21 -13.88
C PRO A 53 -4.47 -13.38 -14.67
N LEU A 54 -3.67 -14.43 -14.96
CA LEU A 54 -4.18 -15.62 -15.62
C LEU A 54 -5.18 -16.36 -14.74
N ALA A 55 -4.88 -16.50 -13.44
CA ALA A 55 -5.79 -17.14 -12.49
C ALA A 55 -7.10 -16.33 -12.35
N ASP A 56 -7.00 -15.01 -12.27
CA ASP A 56 -8.16 -14.11 -12.21
C ASP A 56 -9.05 -14.25 -13.46
N TRP A 57 -8.43 -14.29 -14.65
CA TRP A 57 -9.15 -14.53 -15.91
C TRP A 57 -9.84 -15.90 -15.96
N LEU A 58 -9.20 -16.95 -15.42
CA LEU A 58 -9.75 -18.32 -15.42
C LEU A 58 -10.86 -18.52 -14.38
N ILE A 59 -10.75 -17.87 -13.22
CA ILE A 59 -11.71 -17.99 -12.11
C ILE A 59 -12.94 -17.10 -12.38
N GLY A 60 -12.73 -15.94 -13.03
CA GLY A 60 -13.75 -14.94 -13.27
C GLY A 60 -14.04 -14.05 -12.08
N THR A 61 -15.04 -13.18 -12.23
CA THR A 61 -15.41 -12.17 -11.21
C THR A 61 -16.28 -12.76 -10.11
N ASP A 62 -16.00 -12.38 -8.88
CA ASP A 62 -16.83 -12.67 -7.72
C ASP A 62 -17.77 -11.49 -7.44
N GLU A 63 -19.04 -11.64 -7.76
CA GLU A 63 -20.08 -10.61 -7.59
C GLU A 63 -20.72 -10.62 -6.19
N THR A 64 -20.30 -11.51 -5.29
CA THR A 64 -20.90 -11.65 -3.96
C THR A 64 -20.27 -10.67 -2.97
N ASN A 65 -20.82 -9.46 -2.92
CA ASN A 65 -20.46 -8.46 -1.92
C ASN A 65 -21.38 -8.54 -0.68
N PRO A 66 -20.89 -8.20 0.52
CA PRO A 66 -21.75 -8.04 1.68
C PRO A 66 -22.76 -6.90 1.46
N PRO A 67 -23.99 -6.99 2.01
CA PRO A 67 -24.93 -5.88 2.00
C PRO A 67 -24.34 -4.64 2.67
N GLU A 68 -24.67 -3.43 2.19
CA GLU A 68 -24.14 -2.18 2.73
C GLU A 68 -24.42 -1.99 4.22
N GLU A 69 -25.55 -2.46 4.70
CA GLU A 69 -25.93 -2.39 6.12
C GLU A 69 -25.00 -3.19 7.03
N ILE A 70 -24.28 -4.18 6.47
CA ILE A 70 -23.35 -5.05 7.20
C ILE A 70 -21.92 -4.49 7.23
N VAL A 71 -21.59 -3.58 6.34
CA VAL A 71 -20.23 -3.00 6.24
C VAL A 71 -19.74 -2.44 7.59
N PRO A 72 -20.52 -1.67 8.38
CA PRO A 72 -20.07 -1.18 9.68
C PRO A 72 -19.75 -2.30 10.69
N GLN A 73 -20.46 -3.44 10.61
CA GLN A 73 -20.20 -4.61 11.45
C GLN A 73 -18.87 -5.26 11.07
N LEU A 74 -18.60 -5.43 9.77
CA LEU A 74 -17.33 -5.99 9.28
C LEU A 74 -16.15 -5.06 9.57
N ASP A 75 -16.34 -3.75 9.41
CA ASP A 75 -15.32 -2.73 9.73
C ASP A 75 -14.94 -2.74 11.21
N SER A 76 -15.87 -3.04 12.10
CA SER A 76 -15.63 -3.14 13.54
C SER A 76 -15.10 -4.50 13.99
N ASP A 77 -15.11 -5.53 13.12
CA ASP A 77 -14.66 -6.88 13.48
C ASP A 77 -13.15 -6.92 13.70
N PRO A 78 -12.69 -7.31 14.90
CA PRO A 78 -11.26 -7.38 15.23
C PRO A 78 -10.44 -8.26 14.28
N TYR A 79 -11.05 -9.29 13.69
CA TYR A 79 -10.35 -10.20 12.78
C TYR A 79 -9.78 -9.46 11.55
N TYR A 80 -10.60 -8.66 10.86
CA TYR A 80 -10.14 -7.91 9.67
C TYR A 80 -9.16 -6.80 10.06
N ARG A 81 -9.41 -6.13 11.19
CA ARG A 81 -8.51 -5.10 11.72
C ARG A 81 -7.14 -5.67 12.05
N TRP A 82 -7.07 -6.85 12.69
CA TRP A 82 -5.80 -7.50 12.97
C TRP A 82 -5.07 -7.94 11.71
N LEU A 83 -5.75 -8.44 10.68
CA LEU A 83 -5.12 -8.74 9.39
C LEU A 83 -4.46 -7.49 8.81
N THR A 84 -5.17 -6.35 8.82
CA THR A 84 -4.60 -5.08 8.36
C THR A 84 -3.39 -4.65 9.19
N TYR A 85 -3.44 -4.77 10.53
CA TYR A 85 -2.33 -4.40 11.39
C TYR A 85 -1.10 -5.30 11.17
N LEU A 86 -1.30 -6.59 10.93
CA LEU A 86 -0.21 -7.53 10.71
C LEU A 86 0.53 -7.29 9.38
N THR A 87 -0.10 -6.70 8.39
CA THR A 87 0.61 -6.35 7.15
C THR A 87 1.67 -5.29 7.38
N VAL A 88 1.50 -4.39 8.36
CA VAL A 88 2.46 -3.32 8.64
C VAL A 88 3.85 -3.87 8.97
N PRO A 89 4.05 -4.70 10.02
CA PRO A 89 5.37 -5.26 10.30
C PRO A 89 5.88 -6.16 9.17
N LEU A 90 5.00 -6.84 8.42
CA LEU A 90 5.42 -7.66 7.29
C LEU A 90 6.13 -6.85 6.21
N HIS A 91 5.62 -5.67 5.86
CA HIS A 91 6.28 -4.80 4.88
C HIS A 91 7.71 -4.42 5.33
N PHE A 92 7.91 -4.07 6.60
CA PHE A 92 9.23 -3.76 7.14
C PHE A 92 10.17 -4.98 7.13
N ILE A 93 9.67 -6.13 7.56
CA ILE A 93 10.45 -7.38 7.60
C ILE A 93 10.89 -7.75 6.19
N VAL A 94 9.97 -7.76 5.23
CA VAL A 94 10.28 -8.14 3.84
C VAL A 94 11.28 -7.18 3.23
N LEU A 95 11.06 -5.85 3.35
CA LEU A 95 12.01 -4.86 2.84
C LEU A 95 13.40 -5.04 3.46
N THR A 96 13.48 -5.24 4.77
CA THR A 96 14.76 -5.44 5.48
C THR A 96 15.48 -6.69 4.98
N ILE A 97 14.76 -7.81 4.81
CA ILE A 97 15.33 -9.04 4.27
C ILE A 97 15.83 -8.83 2.85
N MET A 98 15.07 -8.15 1.99
CA MET A 98 15.48 -7.87 0.61
C MET A 98 16.71 -6.96 0.53
N CYS A 99 16.77 -5.90 1.33
CA CYS A 99 17.94 -5.03 1.42
C CYS A 99 19.16 -5.81 1.92
N HIS A 100 19.01 -6.63 2.95
CA HIS A 100 20.07 -7.49 3.46
C HIS A 100 20.54 -8.47 2.39
N PHE A 101 19.61 -9.10 1.68
CA PHE A 101 19.92 -10.06 0.62
C PHE A 101 20.78 -9.42 -0.49
N ILE A 102 20.37 -8.26 -1.02
CA ILE A 102 21.13 -7.54 -2.04
C ILE A 102 22.53 -7.16 -1.53
N SER A 103 22.63 -6.73 -0.26
CA SER A 103 23.91 -6.25 0.31
C SER A 103 24.91 -7.36 0.60
N THR A 104 24.45 -8.61 0.73
CA THR A 104 25.29 -9.75 1.15
C THR A 104 25.59 -10.77 0.05
N HIS A 105 24.92 -10.64 -1.11
CA HIS A 105 25.12 -11.55 -2.24
C HIS A 105 25.77 -10.81 -3.42
N ASN A 106 26.69 -11.50 -4.07
CA ASN A 106 27.30 -10.99 -5.31
C ASN A 106 26.39 -11.37 -6.49
N LEU A 107 25.50 -10.46 -6.86
CA LEU A 107 24.50 -10.64 -7.91
C LEU A 107 24.88 -9.87 -9.17
N ASP A 108 24.43 -10.34 -10.32
CA ASP A 108 24.50 -9.60 -11.57
C ASP A 108 23.64 -8.33 -11.51
N TRP A 109 24.01 -7.30 -12.26
CA TRP A 109 23.28 -6.02 -12.29
C TRP A 109 21.79 -6.19 -12.62
N SER A 110 21.44 -7.09 -13.53
CA SER A 110 20.05 -7.39 -13.87
C SER A 110 19.27 -7.93 -12.66
N SER A 111 19.91 -8.77 -11.86
CA SER A 111 19.32 -9.36 -10.65
C SER A 111 19.19 -8.36 -9.51
N ILE A 112 20.16 -7.44 -9.38
CA ILE A 112 20.04 -6.31 -8.44
C ILE A 112 18.85 -5.44 -8.83
N ILE A 113 18.74 -5.06 -10.11
CA ILE A 113 17.64 -4.21 -10.62
C ILE A 113 16.29 -4.89 -10.41
N VAL A 114 16.14 -6.16 -10.80
CA VAL A 114 14.86 -6.86 -10.64
C VAL A 114 14.48 -7.01 -9.17
N THR A 115 15.45 -7.30 -8.30
CA THR A 115 15.21 -7.41 -6.86
C THR A 115 14.79 -6.06 -6.26
N ALA A 116 15.40 -4.96 -6.70
CA ALA A 116 15.00 -3.61 -6.30
C ALA A 116 13.59 -3.24 -6.82
N VAL A 117 13.26 -3.58 -8.07
CA VAL A 117 11.91 -3.38 -8.64
C VAL A 117 10.87 -4.20 -7.87
N VAL A 118 11.18 -5.45 -7.54
CA VAL A 118 10.32 -6.30 -6.71
C VAL A 118 10.14 -5.70 -5.33
N ALA A 119 11.23 -5.27 -4.67
CA ALA A 119 11.16 -4.64 -3.35
C ALA A 119 10.28 -3.38 -3.37
N GLY A 120 10.49 -2.50 -4.36
CA GLY A 120 9.70 -1.27 -4.51
C GLY A 120 8.22 -1.55 -4.80
N GLY A 121 7.92 -2.44 -5.74
CA GLY A 121 6.55 -2.80 -6.12
C GLY A 121 5.76 -3.39 -4.96
N TYR A 122 6.35 -4.32 -4.23
CA TYR A 122 5.67 -4.93 -3.06
C TYR A 122 5.63 -3.99 -1.84
N SER A 123 6.61 -3.11 -1.66
CA SER A 123 6.53 -2.03 -0.68
C SER A 123 5.38 -1.06 -1.00
N GLY A 124 5.12 -0.81 -2.29
CA GLY A 124 3.99 0.00 -2.76
C GLY A 124 2.61 -0.55 -2.33
N LEU A 125 2.45 -1.86 -2.11
CA LEU A 125 1.23 -2.43 -1.55
C LEU A 125 0.91 -1.89 -0.15
N GLY A 126 1.93 -1.43 0.59
CA GLY A 126 1.76 -0.77 1.87
C GLY A 126 0.96 0.53 1.78
N ILE A 127 0.91 1.19 0.62
CA ILE A 127 0.08 2.39 0.40
C ILE A 127 -1.40 2.05 0.57
N ASN A 128 -1.87 0.90 0.06
CA ASN A 128 -3.26 0.45 0.25
C ASN A 128 -3.57 0.20 1.74
N THR A 129 -2.66 -0.45 2.47
CA THR A 129 -2.80 -0.64 3.92
C THR A 129 -2.85 0.70 4.66
N ALA A 130 -1.96 1.62 4.30
CA ALA A 130 -1.91 2.95 4.91
C ALA A 130 -3.15 3.80 4.58
N HIS A 131 -3.70 3.66 3.37
CA HIS A 131 -4.95 4.28 2.95
C HIS A 131 -6.10 3.88 3.88
N GLU A 132 -6.32 2.56 4.04
CA GLU A 132 -7.37 2.05 4.94
C GLU A 132 -7.18 2.49 6.40
N LEU A 133 -5.95 2.43 6.91
CA LEU A 133 -5.63 2.87 8.27
C LEU A 133 -5.78 4.38 8.43
N GLY A 134 -5.48 5.15 7.39
CA GLY A 134 -5.58 6.62 7.38
C GLY A 134 -7.02 7.13 7.48
N HIS A 135 -8.01 6.37 7.01
CA HIS A 135 -9.43 6.66 7.12
C HIS A 135 -10.02 6.31 8.50
N LYS A 136 -9.31 5.53 9.31
CA LYS A 136 -9.81 5.20 10.65
C LYS A 136 -9.73 6.40 11.60
N LYS A 137 -10.65 6.43 12.58
CA LYS A 137 -10.77 7.54 13.54
C LYS A 137 -9.78 7.47 14.71
N THR A 138 -9.16 6.32 14.93
CA THR A 138 -8.30 6.11 16.08
C THR A 138 -6.88 6.62 15.82
N LYS A 139 -6.26 7.24 16.81
CA LYS A 139 -4.91 7.81 16.70
C LYS A 139 -3.85 6.76 16.40
N HIS A 140 -4.02 5.55 16.93
CA HIS A 140 -3.04 4.48 16.70
C HIS A 140 -3.11 3.97 15.26
N GLU A 141 -4.28 3.85 14.64
CA GLU A 141 -4.42 3.46 13.24
C GLU A 141 -3.85 4.53 12.31
N GLN A 142 -4.10 5.80 12.59
CA GLN A 142 -3.49 6.91 11.86
C GLN A 142 -1.96 6.93 12.02
N PHE A 143 -1.44 6.55 13.19
CA PHE A 143 -0.01 6.38 13.39
C PHE A 143 0.54 5.20 12.59
N LEU A 144 -0.13 4.05 12.60
CA LEU A 144 0.23 2.90 11.77
C LEU A 144 0.22 3.24 10.27
N ALA A 145 -0.74 4.04 9.80
CA ALA A 145 -0.75 4.55 8.43
C ALA A 145 0.55 5.30 8.08
N LYS A 146 0.97 6.23 8.95
CA LYS A 146 2.19 7.02 8.72
C LYS A 146 3.43 6.14 8.63
N ILE A 147 3.62 5.21 9.59
CA ILE A 147 4.80 4.34 9.56
C ILE A 147 4.78 3.36 8.40
N THR A 148 3.60 2.91 7.96
CA THR A 148 3.49 2.04 6.78
C THR A 148 3.95 2.78 5.52
N LEU A 149 3.63 4.07 5.38
CA LEU A 149 4.07 4.90 4.25
C LEU A 149 5.58 5.18 4.24
N ALA A 150 6.28 4.99 5.37
CA ALA A 150 7.74 5.09 5.40
C ALA A 150 8.41 4.00 4.55
N VAL A 151 7.80 2.81 4.44
CA VAL A 151 8.35 1.69 3.67
C VAL A 151 8.50 2.01 2.18
N PRO A 152 7.45 2.51 1.47
CA PRO A 152 7.58 2.96 0.08
C PRO A 152 8.16 4.37 -0.07
N GLY A 153 8.49 5.08 1.02
CA GLY A 153 8.90 6.49 0.98
C GLY A 153 7.79 7.45 0.52
N TYR A 154 6.52 7.17 0.86
CA TYR A 154 5.34 7.88 0.34
C TYR A 154 4.58 8.66 1.42
N GLY A 155 5.30 9.22 2.42
CA GLY A 155 4.73 9.87 3.60
C GLY A 155 3.82 11.06 3.32
N HIS A 156 4.01 11.78 2.23
CA HIS A 156 3.16 12.89 1.80
C HIS A 156 1.70 12.47 1.51
N PHE A 157 1.46 11.20 1.21
CA PHE A 157 0.13 10.66 0.94
C PHE A 157 -0.87 10.91 2.07
N CYS A 158 -0.46 10.84 3.35
CA CYS A 158 -1.35 11.13 4.48
C CYS A 158 -1.97 12.54 4.41
N VAL A 159 -1.21 13.52 3.93
CA VAL A 159 -1.67 14.92 3.80
C VAL A 159 -2.46 15.09 2.52
N GLU A 160 -1.88 14.63 1.41
CA GLU A 160 -2.44 14.79 0.09
C GLU A 160 -3.80 14.12 -0.06
N HIS A 161 -3.89 12.86 0.34
CA HIS A 161 -5.11 12.08 0.19
C HIS A 161 -6.30 12.70 0.93
N ASN A 162 -6.12 13.03 2.20
CA ASN A 162 -7.22 13.51 3.04
C ASN A 162 -7.55 15.00 2.86
N ARG A 163 -6.58 15.84 2.49
CA ARG A 163 -6.73 17.30 2.45
C ARG A 163 -6.63 17.87 1.04
N GLY A 164 -6.13 17.12 0.10
CA GLY A 164 -6.02 17.46 -1.31
C GLY A 164 -7.04 16.71 -2.14
N HIS A 165 -6.81 15.40 -2.36
CA HIS A 165 -7.64 14.57 -3.21
C HIS A 165 -9.13 14.54 -2.80
N HIS A 166 -9.46 14.21 -1.55
CA HIS A 166 -10.85 14.15 -1.11
C HIS A 166 -11.62 15.49 -1.20
N VAL A 167 -10.89 16.61 -1.25
CA VAL A 167 -11.50 17.93 -1.40
C VAL A 167 -11.73 18.27 -2.88
N LEU A 168 -10.84 17.82 -3.77
CA LEU A 168 -10.82 18.22 -5.18
C LEU A 168 -11.09 17.05 -6.15
N VAL A 169 -11.46 15.89 -5.64
CA VAL A 169 -11.67 14.67 -6.47
C VAL A 169 -12.60 14.97 -7.65
N ALA A 170 -12.21 14.43 -8.82
CA ALA A 170 -12.90 14.61 -10.10
C ALA A 170 -12.92 16.06 -10.63
N THR A 171 -12.09 16.97 -10.09
CA THR A 171 -11.87 18.29 -10.67
C THR A 171 -10.56 18.35 -11.46
N PRO A 172 -10.37 19.30 -12.40
CA PRO A 172 -9.11 19.47 -13.12
C PRO A 172 -7.92 19.83 -12.23
N GLU A 173 -8.18 20.39 -11.05
CA GLU A 173 -7.18 20.81 -10.06
C GLU A 173 -6.65 19.64 -9.23
N ASP A 174 -7.30 18.48 -9.30
CA ASP A 174 -6.84 17.29 -8.58
C ASP A 174 -5.81 16.48 -9.39
N PRO A 175 -4.52 16.48 -9.01
CA PRO A 175 -3.52 15.68 -9.70
C PRO A 175 -3.73 14.18 -9.53
N ALA A 176 -4.42 13.75 -8.47
CA ALA A 176 -4.72 12.33 -8.21
C ALA A 176 -5.95 11.82 -8.99
N SER A 177 -6.66 12.70 -9.72
CA SER A 177 -7.71 12.30 -10.67
C SER A 177 -7.12 12.07 -12.05
N SER A 178 -7.32 10.86 -12.62
CA SER A 178 -6.90 10.54 -13.98
C SER A 178 -7.76 11.27 -15.01
N ARG A 179 -7.16 11.63 -16.14
CA ARG A 179 -7.86 12.27 -17.26
C ARG A 179 -8.43 11.21 -18.20
N MET A 180 -9.51 11.53 -18.90
CA MET A 180 -10.09 10.63 -19.90
C MET A 180 -9.03 10.21 -20.94
N GLY A 181 -8.79 8.91 -21.08
CA GLY A 181 -7.82 8.36 -22.03
C GLY A 181 -6.35 8.49 -21.60
N GLU A 182 -6.06 8.99 -20.39
CA GLU A 182 -4.70 9.07 -19.86
C GLU A 182 -4.20 7.66 -19.50
N SER A 183 -2.99 7.31 -20.00
CA SER A 183 -2.36 6.05 -19.63
C SER A 183 -1.84 6.10 -18.18
N ILE A 184 -1.75 4.94 -17.51
CA ILE A 184 -1.20 4.85 -16.16
C ILE A 184 0.23 5.41 -16.07
N TYR A 185 1.03 5.30 -17.13
CA TYR A 185 2.38 5.81 -17.16
C TYR A 185 2.41 7.34 -17.19
N SER A 186 1.58 7.96 -18.05
CA SER A 186 1.45 9.42 -18.10
C SER A 186 0.85 9.97 -16.81
N PHE A 187 -0.14 9.28 -16.26
CA PHE A 187 -0.75 9.61 -14.98
C PHE A 187 0.29 9.62 -13.86
N ALA A 188 1.07 8.54 -13.67
CA ALA A 188 2.07 8.44 -12.62
C ALA A 188 3.17 9.52 -12.73
N LEU A 189 3.63 9.83 -13.94
CA LEU A 189 4.63 10.89 -14.18
C LEU A 189 4.12 12.28 -13.80
N ARG A 190 2.82 12.52 -13.86
CA ARG A 190 2.14 13.75 -13.45
C ARG A 190 1.76 13.72 -11.98
N GLU A 191 1.06 12.67 -11.56
CA GLU A 191 0.48 12.56 -10.23
C GLU A 191 1.55 12.60 -9.13
N ILE A 192 2.60 11.77 -9.23
CA ILE A 192 3.59 11.62 -8.15
C ILE A 192 4.28 12.96 -7.79
N PRO A 193 4.84 13.75 -8.73
CA PRO A 193 5.44 15.01 -8.35
C PRO A 193 4.43 16.07 -7.91
N GLU A 194 3.26 16.15 -8.57
CA GLU A 194 2.28 17.19 -8.27
C GLU A 194 1.63 16.97 -6.89
N THR A 195 1.30 15.74 -6.51
CA THR A 195 0.76 15.40 -5.19
C THR A 195 1.77 15.67 -4.08
N CYS A 196 3.05 15.37 -4.31
CA CYS A 196 4.12 15.68 -3.36
C CYS A 196 4.25 17.19 -3.10
N VAL A 197 4.28 18.00 -4.16
CA VAL A 197 4.34 19.47 -4.06
C VAL A 197 3.10 20.04 -3.37
N ARG A 198 1.91 19.54 -3.73
CA ARG A 198 0.64 19.98 -3.12
C ARG A 198 0.58 19.60 -1.64
N ALA A 199 0.94 18.37 -1.28
CA ALA A 199 1.00 17.93 0.11
C ALA A 199 1.89 18.84 0.96
N TRP A 200 3.09 19.16 0.45
CA TRP A 200 4.01 20.08 1.13
C TRP A 200 3.41 21.47 1.31
N SER A 201 2.72 21.99 0.28
CA SER A 201 2.08 23.31 0.32
C SER A 201 0.94 23.35 1.33
N LEU A 202 0.09 22.31 1.37
CA LEU A 202 -1.01 22.16 2.32
C LEU A 202 -0.48 22.10 3.77
N GLU A 203 0.57 21.34 3.99
CA GLU A 203 1.14 21.18 5.33
C GLU A 203 1.86 22.46 5.79
N LYS A 204 2.57 23.14 4.88
CA LYS A 204 3.15 24.46 5.13
C LYS A 204 2.09 25.47 5.55
N ALA A 205 0.95 25.54 4.83
CA ALA A 205 -0.15 26.43 5.15
C ALA A 205 -0.74 26.11 6.55
N ARG A 206 -0.97 24.83 6.84
CA ARG A 206 -1.46 24.38 8.16
C ARG A 206 -0.54 24.80 9.30
N LEU A 207 0.75 24.57 9.17
CA LEU A 207 1.73 24.92 10.21
C LEU A 207 1.85 26.44 10.38
N ALA A 208 1.78 27.19 9.28
CA ALA A 208 1.80 28.66 9.34
C ALA A 208 0.63 29.24 10.15
N THR A 209 -0.60 28.68 10.01
CA THR A 209 -1.77 29.11 10.83
C THR A 209 -1.58 28.85 12.32
N GLN A 210 -0.68 27.94 12.69
CA GLN A 210 -0.34 27.59 14.06
C GLN A 210 0.93 28.31 14.58
N GLY A 211 1.51 29.20 13.77
CA GLY A 211 2.77 29.85 14.09
C GLY A 211 3.97 28.91 14.16
N ARG A 212 3.90 27.76 13.49
CA ARG A 212 4.94 26.72 13.50
C ARG A 212 5.78 26.73 12.23
N SER A 213 7.04 26.31 12.37
CA SER A 213 7.92 26.13 11.21
C SER A 213 7.48 24.92 10.37
N THR A 214 7.59 25.01 9.05
CA THR A 214 7.38 23.89 8.14
C THR A 214 8.32 22.72 8.41
N TRP A 215 9.49 22.99 8.98
CA TRP A 215 10.51 21.97 9.34
C TRP A 215 10.37 21.45 10.78
N SER A 216 9.27 21.77 11.47
CA SER A 216 9.03 21.24 12.81
C SER A 216 8.66 19.76 12.79
N LEU A 217 8.89 19.06 13.92
CA LEU A 217 8.46 17.67 14.10
C LEU A 217 6.93 17.50 14.10
N GLU A 218 6.18 18.60 14.07
CA GLU A 218 4.72 18.59 13.93
C GLU A 218 4.29 18.48 12.46
N ASN A 219 5.24 18.54 11.51
CA ASN A 219 4.97 18.29 10.10
C ASN A 219 4.65 16.80 9.88
N VAL A 220 3.41 16.53 9.46
CA VAL A 220 2.92 15.15 9.27
C VAL A 220 3.71 14.41 8.20
N ILE A 221 4.19 15.11 7.17
CA ILE A 221 5.01 14.52 6.12
C ILE A 221 6.35 14.05 6.71
N LEU A 222 7.03 14.92 7.48
CA LEU A 222 8.31 14.58 8.11
C LEU A 222 8.18 13.47 9.15
N GLN A 223 7.00 13.29 9.77
CA GLN A 223 6.76 12.18 10.70
C GLN A 223 6.70 10.80 10.02
N SER A 224 6.62 10.75 8.70
CA SER A 224 6.52 9.52 7.91
C SER A 224 7.86 9.16 7.23
N TYR A 225 8.91 9.92 7.46
CA TYR A 225 10.28 9.69 7.02
C TYR A 225 11.23 9.57 8.23
#